data_561eab2496e77897010e48eec7205bca
#
_entry.id   561eab2496e77897010e48eec7205bca
#
_cell.length_a   1.000
_cell.length_b   1.000
_cell.length_c   1.000
_cell.angle_alpha   90.00
_cell.angle_beta   90.00
_cell.angle_gamma   90.00
#
_symmetry.space_group_name_H-M   'P 1'
#
loop_
_entity.id
_entity.type
_entity.pdbx_description
1 polymer ?
#
loop_
_entity_poly.entity_id
_entity_poly.type
_entity_poly.pdbx_seq_one_letter_code
_entity_poly.pdbx_strand_id
1 'polypeptide(L)'
;DVPVASAQTDVAATEQTALTLTLAGADLDNDTLSYVIQTLPTNGTLSDNGTVITADDLPKTTTSTDLIYVSTSDTATSDSFTFIVNDGTVDSEAATISLAITAVNDVPVATAQTDVAATEQTEVTITLAGTDAESDAITFIVSTLPTNGTLSDDGTVITADDLPLTLSNASGEVTYISTSDTAASDSFTFKVNDGSEDSEAATIGIAIATVNDVPVASAQTDVAATEQTALTLTLAG
;
A
#
# COMPACT_ATOMS: atom_id res chain seq x y z
N ASP A 1 15.79 -30.16 43.21
CA ASP A 1 16.38 -28.82 42.95
C ASP A 1 15.41 -27.94 42.16
N VAL A 2 15.74 -26.63 42.06
CA VAL A 2 14.94 -25.71 41.24
C VAL A 2 15.32 -25.89 39.79
N PRO A 3 14.38 -26.15 38.87
CA PRO A 3 14.69 -26.30 37.46
C PRO A 3 15.14 -24.99 36.82
N VAL A 4 15.76 -25.04 35.65
CA VAL A 4 16.27 -23.87 34.92
C VAL A 4 15.67 -23.83 33.51
N ALA A 5 14.94 -22.74 33.18
CA ALA A 5 14.50 -22.49 31.83
C ALA A 5 15.65 -21.92 30.97
N SER A 6 15.78 -22.38 29.74
CA SER A 6 16.87 -21.97 28.83
C SER A 6 16.42 -20.82 27.95
N ALA A 7 17.01 -19.63 28.14
CA ALA A 7 16.80 -18.49 27.27
C ALA A 7 17.40 -18.72 25.87
N GLN A 8 16.80 -18.10 24.85
CA GLN A 8 17.34 -18.03 23.49
C GLN A 8 17.38 -16.57 23.05
N THR A 9 18.47 -16.19 22.42
CA THR A 9 18.66 -14.79 21.99
C THR A 9 18.79 -14.70 20.47
N ASP A 10 18.16 -13.66 19.91
CA ASP A 10 18.24 -13.30 18.49
C ASP A 10 17.93 -14.48 17.55
N VAL A 11 16.92 -15.27 17.90
CA VAL A 11 16.46 -16.36 17.03
C VAL A 11 15.90 -15.74 15.76
N ALA A 12 16.48 -16.11 14.60
CA ALA A 12 16.10 -15.54 13.32
C ALA A 12 14.67 -15.93 12.94
N ALA A 13 13.85 -14.94 12.68
CA ALA A 13 12.50 -15.06 12.15
C ALA A 13 12.40 -14.27 10.84
N THR A 14 11.53 -14.71 9.94
CA THR A 14 11.15 -13.96 8.74
C THR A 14 9.70 -13.57 8.88
N GLU A 15 9.39 -12.36 8.52
CA GLU A 15 8.03 -11.86 8.52
C GLU A 15 7.06 -12.81 7.81
N GLN A 16 5.82 -12.92 8.34
CA GLN A 16 4.74 -13.75 7.81
C GLN A 16 5.10 -15.24 7.59
N THR A 17 6.28 -15.67 8.06
CA THR A 17 6.76 -17.04 7.91
C THR A 17 6.73 -17.77 9.25
N ALA A 18 6.15 -18.98 9.26
CA ALA A 18 6.08 -19.79 10.46
C ALA A 18 7.47 -20.26 10.90
N LEU A 19 7.84 -19.95 12.14
CA LEU A 19 9.07 -20.37 12.79
C LEU A 19 8.75 -21.34 13.92
N THR A 20 9.37 -22.52 13.91
CA THR A 20 9.29 -23.45 15.04
C THR A 20 10.31 -23.07 16.09
N LEU A 21 9.84 -22.86 17.31
CA LEU A 21 10.65 -22.56 18.50
C LEU A 21 10.56 -23.73 19.46
N THR A 22 11.68 -24.37 19.77
CA THR A 22 11.72 -25.45 20.75
C THR A 22 12.12 -24.90 22.11
N LEU A 23 11.22 -24.94 23.09
CA LEU A 23 11.50 -24.59 24.47
C LEU A 23 12.42 -25.62 25.10
N ALA A 24 13.36 -25.18 25.93
CA ALA A 24 14.29 -26.03 26.62
C ALA A 24 14.41 -25.63 28.07
N GLY A 25 14.74 -26.62 28.92
CA GLY A 25 15.04 -26.43 30.31
C GLY A 25 15.83 -27.63 30.87
N ALA A 26 16.34 -27.49 32.04
CA ALA A 26 17.11 -28.54 32.74
C ALA A 26 16.71 -28.60 34.21
N ASP A 27 16.67 -29.82 34.72
CA ASP A 27 16.57 -30.09 36.14
C ASP A 27 17.71 -31.03 36.57
N LEU A 28 18.29 -30.79 37.75
CA LEU A 28 19.47 -31.53 38.22
C LEU A 28 19.10 -32.95 38.68
N ASP A 29 17.88 -33.13 39.18
CA ASP A 29 17.32 -34.41 39.60
C ASP A 29 16.75 -35.22 38.44
N ASN A 30 16.75 -34.64 37.22
CA ASN A 30 16.16 -35.19 35.98
C ASN A 30 14.64 -35.39 36.07
N ASP A 31 13.94 -34.54 36.79
CA ASP A 31 12.49 -34.57 36.85
C ASP A 31 11.87 -34.17 35.50
N THR A 32 10.64 -34.60 35.26
CA THR A 32 9.92 -34.26 34.04
C THR A 32 9.49 -32.81 34.09
N LEU A 33 9.92 -32.00 33.11
CA LEU A 33 9.60 -30.60 33.04
C LEU A 33 8.31 -30.35 32.25
N SER A 34 7.50 -29.46 32.76
CA SER A 34 6.41 -28.79 32.03
C SER A 34 6.81 -27.35 31.71
N TYR A 35 6.31 -26.82 30.61
CA TYR A 35 6.66 -25.48 30.09
C TYR A 35 5.43 -24.57 30.19
N VAL A 36 5.61 -23.38 30.75
CA VAL A 36 4.51 -22.46 31.02
C VAL A 36 4.83 -21.07 30.43
N ILE A 37 4.06 -20.64 29.43
CA ILE A 37 4.19 -19.33 28.82
C ILE A 37 3.66 -18.27 29.79
N GLN A 38 4.47 -17.23 30.05
CA GLN A 38 4.17 -16.14 30.96
C GLN A 38 3.75 -14.87 30.25
N THR A 39 4.39 -14.55 29.12
CA THR A 39 4.06 -13.39 28.29
C THR A 39 3.99 -13.82 26.82
N LEU A 40 3.29 -13.04 26.02
CA LEU A 40 3.19 -13.22 24.57
C LEU A 40 4.07 -12.24 23.82
N PRO A 41 4.48 -12.57 22.58
CA PRO A 41 5.08 -11.60 21.68
C PRO A 41 4.08 -10.46 21.35
N THR A 42 4.59 -9.29 21.00
CA THR A 42 3.78 -8.10 20.70
C THR A 42 3.63 -7.87 19.19
N ASN A 43 4.58 -8.37 18.40
CA ASN A 43 4.66 -8.18 16.96
C ASN A 43 4.37 -9.47 16.18
N GLY A 44 3.79 -10.47 16.85
CA GLY A 44 3.49 -11.76 16.24
C GLY A 44 2.54 -12.60 17.08
N THR A 45 2.24 -13.78 16.58
CA THR A 45 1.42 -14.79 17.27
C THR A 45 2.24 -15.99 17.68
N LEU A 46 1.89 -16.59 18.81
CA LEU A 46 2.46 -17.83 19.31
C LEU A 46 1.37 -18.91 19.35
N SER A 47 1.66 -20.10 18.83
CA SER A 47 0.71 -21.22 18.79
C SER A 47 1.31 -22.49 19.40
N ASP A 48 0.48 -23.25 20.13
CA ASP A 48 0.78 -24.60 20.63
C ASP A 48 -0.12 -25.60 19.90
N ASN A 49 0.50 -26.56 19.19
CA ASN A 49 -0.22 -27.57 18.39
C ASN A 49 -1.32 -26.99 17.48
N GLY A 50 -1.03 -25.85 16.80
CA GLY A 50 -1.93 -25.18 15.89
C GLY A 50 -3.02 -24.34 16.55
N THR A 51 -3.04 -24.23 17.88
CA THR A 51 -3.93 -23.32 18.61
C THR A 51 -3.18 -22.08 19.03
N VAL A 52 -3.63 -20.90 18.60
CA VAL A 52 -3.04 -19.61 18.99
C VAL A 52 -3.24 -19.40 20.50
N ILE A 53 -2.18 -19.03 21.19
CA ILE A 53 -2.20 -18.67 22.61
C ILE A 53 -2.61 -17.20 22.71
N THR A 54 -3.63 -16.91 23.48
CA THR A 54 -4.15 -15.55 23.71
C THR A 54 -3.81 -15.04 25.10
N ALA A 55 -3.99 -13.77 25.35
CA ALA A 55 -3.75 -13.17 26.68
C ALA A 55 -4.63 -13.78 27.77
N ASP A 56 -5.83 -14.23 27.41
CA ASP A 56 -6.77 -14.87 28.36
C ASP A 56 -6.32 -16.28 28.76
N ASP A 57 -5.42 -16.91 27.97
CA ASP A 57 -4.88 -18.22 28.28
C ASP A 57 -3.74 -18.18 29.29
N LEU A 58 -3.14 -17.02 29.52
CA LEU A 58 -1.94 -16.88 30.34
C LEU A 58 -2.21 -16.95 31.85
N PRO A 59 -1.34 -17.59 32.65
CA PRO A 59 -0.18 -18.37 32.24
C PRO A 59 -0.60 -19.69 31.59
N LYS A 60 0.02 -20.05 30.45
CA LYS A 60 -0.35 -21.22 29.63
C LYS A 60 0.66 -22.34 29.74
N THR A 61 0.26 -23.46 30.35
CA THR A 61 1.05 -24.70 30.23
C THR A 61 0.90 -25.26 28.82
N THR A 62 2.02 -25.45 28.13
CA THR A 62 2.02 -25.97 26.76
C THR A 62 1.84 -27.47 26.74
N THR A 63 1.30 -27.97 25.63
CA THR A 63 1.14 -29.41 25.37
C THR A 63 2.33 -29.97 24.57
N SER A 64 3.15 -29.10 24.02
CA SER A 64 4.36 -29.39 23.26
C SER A 64 5.51 -28.51 23.72
N THR A 65 6.76 -28.97 23.54
CA THR A 65 7.95 -28.14 23.63
C THR A 65 8.14 -27.27 22.38
N ASP A 66 7.54 -27.68 21.25
CA ASP A 66 7.62 -26.96 19.98
C ASP A 66 6.43 -26.03 19.83
N LEU A 67 6.70 -24.74 19.76
CA LEU A 67 5.73 -23.70 19.50
C LEU A 67 5.96 -23.11 18.10
N ILE A 68 4.90 -22.61 17.50
CA ILE A 68 5.00 -21.90 16.23
C ILE A 68 4.83 -20.40 16.48
N TYR A 69 5.84 -19.63 16.08
CA TYR A 69 5.78 -18.17 16.02
C TYR A 69 5.56 -17.71 14.58
N VAL A 70 4.71 -16.70 14.39
CA VAL A 70 4.54 -15.98 13.12
C VAL A 70 4.52 -14.49 13.42
N SER A 71 5.45 -13.73 12.82
CA SER A 71 5.40 -12.27 12.88
C SER A 71 4.20 -11.75 12.09
N THR A 72 3.52 -10.75 12.63
CA THR A 72 2.35 -10.08 12.01
C THR A 72 2.57 -8.59 11.80
N SER A 73 3.79 -8.12 12.00
CA SER A 73 4.16 -6.71 11.84
C SER A 73 5.09 -6.55 10.66
N ASP A 74 4.74 -5.67 9.74
CA ASP A 74 5.49 -5.35 8.53
C ASP A 74 6.74 -4.49 8.80
N THR A 75 6.84 -3.92 10.02
CA THR A 75 7.92 -2.97 10.38
C THR A 75 8.77 -3.40 11.58
N ALA A 76 8.36 -4.44 12.32
CA ALA A 76 9.08 -4.86 13.51
C ALA A 76 10.36 -5.61 13.17
N THR A 77 11.47 -5.22 13.78
CA THR A 77 12.78 -5.88 13.63
C THR A 77 13.07 -6.86 14.77
N SER A 78 12.25 -6.89 15.80
CA SER A 78 12.42 -7.80 16.96
C SER A 78 11.09 -8.06 17.66
N ASP A 79 11.06 -9.18 18.38
CA ASP A 79 9.98 -9.55 19.29
C ASP A 79 10.52 -10.40 20.43
N SER A 80 9.70 -10.68 21.45
CA SER A 80 10.08 -11.57 22.53
C SER A 80 8.88 -12.05 23.33
N PHE A 81 9.07 -13.18 23.99
CA PHE A 81 8.15 -13.68 25.01
C PHE A 81 8.92 -14.38 26.13
N THR A 82 8.26 -14.65 27.25
CA THR A 82 8.87 -15.32 28.40
C THR A 82 8.14 -16.61 28.76
N PHE A 83 8.89 -17.56 29.27
CA PHE A 83 8.36 -18.81 29.80
C PHE A 83 9.13 -19.24 31.04
N ILE A 84 8.53 -20.11 31.82
CA ILE A 84 9.16 -20.84 32.93
C ILE A 84 9.06 -22.32 32.68
N VAL A 85 9.86 -23.11 33.38
CA VAL A 85 9.71 -24.55 33.50
C VAL A 85 9.33 -24.92 34.93
N ASN A 86 8.55 -26.00 35.09
CA ASN A 86 8.15 -26.53 36.37
C ASN A 86 8.39 -28.04 36.42
N ASP A 87 9.02 -28.54 37.47
CA ASP A 87 9.40 -29.94 37.70
C ASP A 87 8.28 -30.78 38.36
N GLY A 88 7.10 -30.20 38.54
CA GLY A 88 5.97 -30.75 39.27
C GLY A 88 5.91 -30.30 40.74
N THR A 89 6.92 -29.57 41.23
CA THR A 89 7.05 -29.12 42.62
C THR A 89 7.32 -27.62 42.73
N VAL A 90 8.21 -27.08 41.90
CA VAL A 90 8.64 -25.69 41.94
C VAL A 90 8.89 -25.13 40.54
N ASP A 91 8.66 -23.82 40.38
CA ASP A 91 8.87 -23.06 39.13
C ASP A 91 10.34 -22.59 39.05
N SER A 92 10.85 -22.54 37.83
CA SER A 92 12.11 -21.84 37.51
C SER A 92 11.95 -20.34 37.52
N GLU A 93 13.06 -19.60 37.50
CA GLU A 93 13.07 -18.22 37.04
C GLU A 93 12.59 -18.14 35.57
N ALA A 94 12.03 -17.00 35.19
CA ALA A 94 11.57 -16.79 33.83
C ALA A 94 12.74 -16.67 32.84
N ALA A 95 12.66 -17.38 31.73
CA ALA A 95 13.56 -17.26 30.60
C ALA A 95 12.91 -16.51 29.44
N THR A 96 13.71 -15.74 28.72
CA THR A 96 13.26 -14.99 27.55
C THR A 96 13.67 -15.69 26.26
N ILE A 97 12.75 -15.81 25.32
CA ILE A 97 13.03 -16.06 23.91
C ILE A 97 12.98 -14.72 23.21
N SER A 98 14.10 -14.24 22.65
CA SER A 98 14.13 -13.06 21.80
C SER A 98 14.31 -13.44 20.34
N LEU A 99 13.63 -12.71 19.48
CA LEU A 99 13.54 -12.93 18.04
C LEU A 99 14.13 -11.74 17.29
N ALA A 100 14.92 -12.00 16.27
CA ALA A 100 15.36 -11.03 15.31
C ALA A 100 14.52 -11.24 14.03
N ILE A 101 13.69 -10.26 13.67
CA ILE A 101 12.76 -10.36 12.56
C ILE A 101 13.37 -9.68 11.34
N THR A 102 13.37 -10.40 10.22
CA THR A 102 13.69 -9.84 8.89
C THR A 102 12.38 -9.53 8.18
N ALA A 103 12.18 -8.28 7.81
CA ALA A 103 11.05 -7.85 7.00
C ALA A 103 11.12 -8.45 5.59
N VAL A 104 9.97 -8.64 4.97
CA VAL A 104 9.78 -9.02 3.56
C VAL A 104 9.09 -7.84 2.89
N ASN A 105 9.57 -7.43 1.73
CA ASN A 105 8.93 -6.34 1.00
C ASN A 105 7.53 -6.71 0.53
N ASP A 106 6.53 -5.93 0.91
CA ASP A 106 5.18 -6.01 0.38
C ASP A 106 5.00 -5.07 -0.82
N VAL A 107 4.18 -5.46 -1.77
CA VAL A 107 3.89 -4.63 -2.95
C VAL A 107 3.12 -3.38 -2.53
N PRO A 108 3.56 -2.17 -2.88
CA PRO A 108 2.86 -0.95 -2.52
C PRO A 108 1.47 -0.86 -3.18
N VAL A 109 0.60 -0.01 -2.65
CA VAL A 109 -0.78 0.15 -3.13
C VAL A 109 -1.03 1.56 -3.63
N ALA A 110 -1.33 1.72 -4.93
CA ALA A 110 -1.79 2.98 -5.49
C ALA A 110 -3.27 3.23 -5.16
N THR A 111 -3.60 4.46 -4.77
CA THR A 111 -4.95 4.84 -4.36
C THR A 111 -5.73 5.46 -5.51
N ALA A 112 -6.78 4.78 -5.98
CA ALA A 112 -7.67 5.32 -7.00
C ALA A 112 -8.48 6.52 -6.47
N GLN A 113 -8.80 7.45 -7.36
CA GLN A 113 -9.68 8.58 -7.06
C GLN A 113 -10.79 8.66 -8.13
N THR A 114 -12.00 8.97 -7.71
CA THR A 114 -13.15 9.16 -8.60
C THR A 114 -13.66 10.58 -8.52
N ASP A 115 -14.21 11.07 -9.63
CA ASP A 115 -14.90 12.37 -9.70
C ASP A 115 -14.04 13.57 -9.25
N VAL A 116 -12.72 13.54 -9.57
CA VAL A 116 -11.86 14.71 -9.37
C VAL A 116 -12.44 15.87 -10.20
N ALA A 117 -12.84 16.93 -9.53
CA ALA A 117 -13.50 18.05 -10.19
C ALA A 117 -12.52 18.86 -11.04
N ALA A 118 -12.83 19.01 -12.33
CA ALA A 118 -12.13 19.88 -13.25
C ALA A 118 -13.13 20.80 -13.96
N THR A 119 -12.65 21.94 -14.43
CA THR A 119 -13.40 22.83 -15.29
C THR A 119 -12.70 22.89 -16.65
N GLU A 120 -13.47 22.86 -17.71
CA GLU A 120 -12.96 23.00 -19.07
C GLU A 120 -11.96 24.17 -19.18
N GLN A 121 -10.85 23.96 -19.90
CA GLN A 121 -9.80 24.93 -20.15
C GLN A 121 -9.16 25.55 -18.89
N THR A 122 -9.42 24.98 -17.71
CA THR A 122 -8.87 25.44 -16.44
C THR A 122 -7.94 24.38 -15.86
N GLU A 123 -6.77 24.82 -15.43
CA GLU A 123 -5.79 23.96 -14.77
C GLU A 123 -6.28 23.46 -13.43
N VAL A 124 -6.14 22.16 -13.15
CA VAL A 124 -6.38 21.55 -11.84
C VAL A 124 -5.17 20.71 -11.44
N THR A 125 -4.71 20.91 -10.22
CA THR A 125 -3.67 20.05 -9.63
C THR A 125 -4.34 18.83 -9.02
N ILE A 126 -3.82 17.64 -9.36
CA ILE A 126 -4.25 16.34 -8.85
C ILE A 126 -3.09 15.76 -8.07
N THR A 127 -3.30 15.41 -6.81
CA THR A 127 -2.29 14.75 -5.98
C THR A 127 -2.57 13.25 -6.00
N LEU A 128 -1.63 12.48 -6.54
CA LEU A 128 -1.65 11.03 -6.51
C LEU A 128 -1.33 10.54 -5.09
N ALA A 129 -1.87 9.40 -4.72
CA ALA A 129 -1.65 8.83 -3.39
C ALA A 129 -1.41 7.32 -3.46
N GLY A 130 -0.65 6.82 -2.51
CA GLY A 130 -0.40 5.41 -2.33
C GLY A 130 0.09 5.12 -0.92
N THR A 131 0.17 3.85 -0.59
CA THR A 131 0.67 3.37 0.71
C THR A 131 1.60 2.18 0.50
N ASP A 132 2.50 2.03 1.42
CA ASP A 132 3.42 0.91 1.54
C ASP A 132 3.35 0.34 2.95
N ALA A 133 3.42 -0.98 3.11
CA ALA A 133 3.26 -1.65 4.40
C ALA A 133 4.47 -1.42 5.30
N GLU A 134 5.69 -1.47 4.76
CA GLU A 134 6.95 -1.17 5.45
C GLU A 134 7.15 0.33 5.67
N SER A 135 6.27 1.16 5.09
CA SER A 135 6.38 2.63 5.07
C SER A 135 7.58 3.13 4.27
N ASP A 136 7.96 2.38 3.23
CA ASP A 136 9.01 2.80 2.31
C ASP A 136 8.60 4.03 1.50
N ALA A 137 9.58 4.75 1.01
CA ALA A 137 9.34 5.96 0.22
C ALA A 137 8.85 5.57 -1.18
N ILE A 138 7.60 5.91 -1.49
CA ILE A 138 7.01 5.62 -2.78
C ILE A 138 7.27 6.72 -3.82
N THR A 139 7.43 6.31 -5.07
CA THR A 139 7.46 7.16 -6.26
C THR A 139 6.22 6.91 -7.11
N PHE A 140 5.81 7.89 -7.92
CA PHE A 140 4.60 7.84 -8.71
C PHE A 140 4.92 7.68 -10.19
N ILE A 141 4.24 6.77 -10.88
CA ILE A 141 4.50 6.43 -12.28
C ILE A 141 3.20 6.56 -13.07
N VAL A 142 3.13 7.55 -13.96
CA VAL A 142 1.99 7.69 -14.89
C VAL A 142 2.07 6.59 -15.93
N SER A 143 0.99 5.81 -16.07
CA SER A 143 0.93 4.64 -16.95
C SER A 143 0.12 4.89 -18.23
N THR A 144 -0.97 5.68 -18.14
CA THR A 144 -1.77 6.10 -19.30
C THR A 144 -2.11 7.57 -19.23
N LEU A 145 -2.35 8.20 -20.37
CA LEU A 145 -2.78 9.60 -20.46
C LEU A 145 -4.31 9.72 -20.55
N PRO A 146 -4.87 10.87 -20.14
CA PRO A 146 -6.24 11.23 -20.42
C PRO A 146 -6.48 11.43 -21.93
N THR A 147 -7.72 11.25 -22.39
CA THR A 147 -8.08 11.37 -23.82
C THR A 147 -8.67 12.72 -24.18
N ASN A 148 -9.23 13.42 -23.20
CA ASN A 148 -9.93 14.70 -23.37
C ASN A 148 -9.19 15.89 -22.76
N GLY A 149 -7.91 15.69 -22.40
CA GLY A 149 -7.07 16.68 -21.78
C GLY A 149 -5.59 16.37 -21.85
N THR A 150 -4.80 17.23 -21.26
CA THR A 150 -3.34 17.04 -21.13
C THR A 150 -2.96 16.92 -19.67
N LEU A 151 -1.95 16.13 -19.42
CA LEU A 151 -1.32 15.96 -18.11
C LEU A 151 0.09 16.53 -18.15
N SER A 152 0.51 17.19 -17.09
CA SER A 152 1.86 17.77 -16.97
C SER A 152 2.49 17.41 -15.62
N ASP A 153 3.81 17.20 -15.64
CA ASP A 153 4.68 17.08 -14.46
C ASP A 153 5.56 18.32 -14.38
N ASP A 154 5.47 19.07 -13.29
CA ASP A 154 6.20 20.33 -13.06
C ASP A 154 6.14 21.29 -14.27
N GLY A 155 4.96 21.42 -14.91
CA GLY A 155 4.72 22.28 -16.06
C GLY A 155 5.21 21.71 -17.39
N THR A 156 5.80 20.51 -17.42
CA THR A 156 6.17 19.80 -18.64
C THR A 156 5.04 18.85 -19.04
N VAL A 157 4.49 19.03 -20.24
CA VAL A 157 3.42 18.14 -20.74
C VAL A 157 3.96 16.74 -20.95
N ILE A 158 3.24 15.75 -20.40
CA ILE A 158 3.54 14.35 -20.57
C ILE A 158 2.94 13.86 -21.90
N THR A 159 3.76 13.23 -22.71
CA THR A 159 3.36 12.69 -24.02
C THR A 159 3.31 11.16 -24.01
N ALA A 160 2.73 10.55 -25.04
CA ALA A 160 2.68 9.08 -25.13
C ALA A 160 4.07 8.44 -25.26
N ASP A 161 5.05 9.17 -25.78
CA ASP A 161 6.42 8.69 -25.94
C ASP A 161 7.18 8.67 -24.58
N ASP A 162 6.69 9.41 -23.58
CA ASP A 162 7.30 9.46 -22.25
C ASP A 162 6.85 8.31 -21.34
N LEU A 163 5.76 7.61 -21.71
CA LEU A 163 5.15 6.58 -20.85
C LEU A 163 5.87 5.23 -20.87
N PRO A 164 5.95 4.52 -19.73
CA PRO A 164 5.54 4.96 -18.39
C PRO A 164 6.49 6.02 -17.84
N LEU A 165 5.96 7.09 -17.22
CA LEU A 165 6.74 8.20 -16.69
C LEU A 165 6.75 8.21 -15.18
N THR A 166 7.92 8.09 -14.57
CA THR A 166 8.10 8.40 -13.14
C THR A 166 8.12 9.92 -12.96
N LEU A 167 7.24 10.42 -12.08
CA LEU A 167 7.16 11.85 -11.80
C LEU A 167 8.47 12.38 -11.22
N SER A 168 8.83 13.59 -11.60
CA SER A 168 10.01 14.30 -11.10
C SER A 168 9.82 14.79 -9.66
N ASN A 169 8.58 14.96 -9.22
CA ASN A 169 8.24 15.44 -7.89
C ASN A 169 7.82 14.29 -6.95
N ALA A 170 8.32 14.34 -5.72
CA ALA A 170 8.01 13.34 -4.68
C ALA A 170 6.61 13.55 -4.05
N SER A 171 5.94 14.68 -4.33
CA SER A 171 4.61 14.97 -3.81
C SER A 171 3.50 14.22 -4.55
N GLY A 172 3.80 13.62 -5.72
CA GLY A 172 2.82 12.96 -6.57
C GLY A 172 1.85 13.94 -7.26
N GLU A 173 2.22 15.21 -7.38
CA GLU A 173 1.37 16.22 -8.01
C GLU A 173 1.51 16.18 -9.53
N VAL A 174 0.38 16.14 -10.23
CA VAL A 174 0.28 16.36 -11.67
C VAL A 174 -0.74 17.45 -11.95
N THR A 175 -0.55 18.18 -13.04
CA THR A 175 -1.48 19.20 -13.47
C THR A 175 -2.29 18.68 -14.67
N TYR A 176 -3.59 18.70 -14.58
CA TYR A 176 -4.53 18.35 -15.67
C TYR A 176 -5.20 19.60 -16.21
N ILE A 177 -5.36 19.66 -17.53
CA ILE A 177 -6.19 20.64 -18.22
C ILE A 177 -7.04 19.95 -19.28
N SER A 178 -8.36 20.15 -19.25
CA SER A 178 -9.25 19.64 -20.30
C SER A 178 -9.09 20.45 -21.58
N THR A 179 -8.99 19.75 -22.70
CA THR A 179 -8.93 20.34 -24.05
C THR A 179 -10.18 20.10 -24.87
N SER A 180 -11.18 19.45 -24.29
CA SER A 180 -12.44 19.12 -24.96
C SER A 180 -13.57 20.07 -24.49
N ASP A 181 -14.26 20.66 -25.42
CA ASP A 181 -15.42 21.56 -25.19
C ASP A 181 -16.72 20.79 -24.88
N THR A 182 -16.71 19.45 -24.96
CA THR A 182 -17.91 18.63 -24.82
C THR A 182 -17.81 17.43 -23.91
N ALA A 183 -16.61 17.08 -23.51
CA ALA A 183 -16.37 15.92 -22.61
C ALA A 183 -16.81 16.25 -21.19
N ALA A 184 -17.64 15.39 -20.61
CA ALA A 184 -18.07 15.50 -19.22
C ALA A 184 -17.18 14.71 -18.25
N SER A 185 -16.26 13.88 -18.77
CA SER A 185 -15.34 13.08 -17.97
C SER A 185 -14.08 12.72 -18.73
N ASP A 186 -13.06 12.38 -17.98
CA ASP A 186 -11.77 11.85 -18.46
C ASP A 186 -11.18 10.91 -17.43
N SER A 187 -10.07 10.25 -17.75
CA SER A 187 -9.35 9.44 -16.80
C SER A 187 -7.93 9.14 -17.26
N PHE A 188 -7.06 8.86 -16.32
CA PHE A 188 -5.74 8.30 -16.57
C PHE A 188 -5.38 7.28 -15.47
N THR A 189 -4.33 6.50 -15.66
CA THR A 189 -3.88 5.52 -14.68
C THR A 189 -2.44 5.78 -14.25
N PHE A 190 -2.15 5.41 -13.02
CA PHE A 190 -0.82 5.50 -12.45
C PHE A 190 -0.52 4.28 -11.57
N LYS A 191 0.74 4.07 -11.25
CA LYS A 191 1.24 3.13 -10.26
C LYS A 191 2.08 3.87 -9.24
N VAL A 192 2.36 3.20 -8.13
CA VAL A 192 3.42 3.60 -7.20
C VAL A 192 4.49 2.51 -7.15
N ASN A 193 5.74 2.90 -6.86
CA ASN A 193 6.88 2.01 -6.71
C ASN A 193 7.61 2.36 -5.41
N ASP A 194 7.93 1.36 -4.59
CA ASP A 194 8.61 1.46 -3.28
C ASP A 194 10.15 1.41 -3.38
N GLY A 195 10.67 1.31 -4.59
CA GLY A 195 12.10 1.11 -4.86
C GLY A 195 12.44 -0.35 -5.19
N SER A 196 11.53 -1.29 -4.95
CA SER A 196 11.66 -2.73 -5.20
C SER A 196 10.66 -3.24 -6.22
N GLU A 197 9.37 -2.88 -6.06
CA GLU A 197 8.27 -3.37 -6.87
C GLU A 197 7.26 -2.28 -7.23
N ASP A 198 6.53 -2.50 -8.33
CA ASP A 198 5.43 -1.63 -8.76
C ASP A 198 4.10 -2.15 -8.20
N SER A 199 3.22 -1.23 -7.81
CA SER A 199 1.83 -1.55 -7.50
C SER A 199 1.04 -1.99 -8.72
N GLU A 200 -0.15 -2.56 -8.50
CA GLU A 200 -1.20 -2.57 -9.51
C GLU A 200 -1.58 -1.13 -9.92
N ALA A 201 -2.07 -0.98 -11.16
CA ALA A 201 -2.47 0.34 -11.65
C ALA A 201 -3.77 0.83 -10.98
N ALA A 202 -3.75 2.08 -10.52
CA ALA A 202 -4.92 2.78 -10.02
C ALA A 202 -5.42 3.81 -11.03
N THR A 203 -6.72 4.05 -11.04
CA THR A 203 -7.37 5.01 -11.95
C THR A 203 -7.70 6.31 -11.24
N ILE A 204 -7.38 7.42 -11.87
CA ILE A 204 -7.88 8.74 -11.53
C ILE A 204 -9.02 9.07 -12.51
N GLY A 205 -10.25 9.14 -12.00
CA GLY A 205 -11.43 9.57 -12.74
C GLY A 205 -11.65 11.06 -12.55
N ILE A 206 -11.89 11.79 -13.64
CA ILE A 206 -12.04 13.26 -13.66
C ILE A 206 -13.45 13.59 -14.12
N ALA A 207 -14.17 14.41 -13.37
CA ALA A 207 -15.45 14.98 -13.74
C ALA A 207 -15.23 16.40 -14.29
N ILE A 208 -15.60 16.64 -15.55
CA ILE A 208 -15.35 17.90 -16.25
C ILE A 208 -16.64 18.71 -16.28
N ALA A 209 -16.60 19.92 -15.71
CA ALA A 209 -17.65 20.92 -15.88
C ALA A 209 -17.36 21.72 -17.14
N THR A 210 -18.32 21.71 -18.07
CA THR A 210 -18.23 22.49 -19.31
C THR A 210 -18.52 23.97 -19.07
N VAL A 211 -17.89 24.84 -19.86
CA VAL A 211 -18.10 26.30 -19.87
C VAL A 211 -18.83 26.68 -21.17
N ASN A 212 -19.75 27.60 -21.08
CA ASN A 212 -20.46 28.04 -22.28
C ASN A 212 -19.59 28.96 -23.14
N ASP A 213 -19.29 28.53 -24.35
CA ASP A 213 -18.53 29.31 -25.32
C ASP A 213 -19.40 30.35 -26.06
N VAL A 214 -18.72 31.42 -26.44
CA VAL A 214 -19.37 32.44 -27.29
C VAL A 214 -19.52 31.89 -28.71
N PRO A 215 -20.72 31.88 -29.28
CA PRO A 215 -20.92 31.41 -30.66
C PRO A 215 -20.16 32.31 -31.65
N VAL A 216 -19.51 31.67 -32.62
CA VAL A 216 -18.75 32.36 -33.67
C VAL A 216 -19.51 32.26 -34.97
N ALA A 217 -19.89 33.43 -35.56
CA ALA A 217 -20.51 33.48 -36.86
C ALA A 217 -19.47 33.22 -37.96
N SER A 218 -19.76 32.32 -38.87
CA SER A 218 -18.92 32.06 -40.04
C SER A 218 -19.21 33.05 -41.15
N ALA A 219 -18.20 33.81 -41.55
CA ALA A 219 -18.32 34.70 -42.70
C ALA A 219 -18.41 33.89 -44.01
N GLN A 220 -19.31 34.28 -44.88
CA GLN A 220 -19.36 33.78 -46.24
C GLN A 220 -18.81 34.84 -47.17
N THR A 221 -17.83 34.48 -47.97
CA THR A 221 -17.22 35.35 -48.96
C THR A 221 -17.53 34.85 -50.35
N ASP A 222 -17.64 35.78 -51.30
CA ASP A 222 -17.82 35.46 -52.74
C ASP A 222 -19.05 34.61 -53.07
N VAL A 223 -20.17 34.86 -52.35
CA VAL A 223 -21.44 34.18 -52.68
C VAL A 223 -21.94 34.68 -54.00
N ALA A 224 -21.91 33.79 -55.01
CA ALA A 224 -22.35 34.16 -56.36
C ALA A 224 -23.86 34.40 -56.43
N ALA A 225 -24.24 35.54 -56.93
CA ALA A 225 -25.69 35.91 -57.22
C ALA A 225 -25.84 36.16 -58.71
N THR A 226 -26.97 35.74 -59.24
CA THR A 226 -27.37 36.02 -60.62
C THR A 226 -28.41 37.14 -60.62
N GLU A 227 -28.26 38.05 -61.54
CA GLU A 227 -29.26 39.18 -61.71
C GLU A 227 -30.68 38.65 -61.81
N GLN A 228 -31.58 39.29 -61.09
CA GLN A 228 -33.03 38.98 -61.08
C GLN A 228 -33.41 37.58 -60.61
N THR A 229 -32.47 36.85 -59.99
CA THR A 229 -32.74 35.51 -59.40
C THR A 229 -32.64 35.60 -57.90
N ALA A 230 -33.67 35.09 -57.21
CA ALA A 230 -33.60 34.99 -55.72
C ALA A 230 -32.51 34.04 -55.29
N LEU A 231 -31.60 34.48 -54.41
CA LEU A 231 -30.56 33.67 -53.80
C LEU A 231 -30.96 33.39 -52.37
N THR A 232 -30.96 32.10 -51.98
CA THR A 232 -31.11 31.67 -50.56
C THR A 232 -29.74 31.57 -49.95
N LEU A 233 -29.52 32.35 -48.92
CA LEU A 233 -28.28 32.27 -48.10
C LEU A 233 -28.59 31.51 -46.84
N THR A 234 -27.78 30.47 -46.56
CA THR A 234 -27.81 29.76 -45.29
C THR A 234 -26.69 30.34 -44.44
N LEU A 235 -27.04 30.91 -43.29
CA LEU A 235 -26.07 31.38 -42.31
C LEU A 235 -25.55 30.19 -41.50
N ALA A 236 -24.26 30.15 -41.28
CA ALA A 236 -23.59 29.18 -40.42
C ALA A 236 -23.00 29.89 -39.18
N GLY A 237 -23.09 29.22 -38.04
CA GLY A 237 -22.54 29.66 -36.79
C GLY A 237 -21.93 28.48 -36.05
#